data_7a903468d64db9c66de7fd2beebadd8d
#
_entry.id   7a903468d64db9c66de7fd2beebadd8d
#
_cell.length_a   1.000
_cell.length_b   1.000
_cell.length_c   1.000
_cell.angle_alpha   90.00
_cell.angle_beta   90.00
_cell.angle_gamma   90.00
#
_symmetry.space_group_name_H-M   'P 1'
#
loop_
_entity.id
_entity.type
_entity.pdbx_description
1 polymer ?
#
loop_
_entity_poly.entity_id
_entity_poly.type
_entity_poly.pdbx_seq_one_letter_code
_entity_poly.pdbx_strand_id
1 'polypeptide(L)'
;MRSMRRVVIVGPPPVQVLDVTGPLEVFSNAPGYVVQLGNPGSETSLQTNRRISLAGATPIDEIKGPIDTLIITGGPGAETGIYDERFVAWITEASARSRRVASICTGTFLLGAAGLIDGKKVVTHWKFCDDLARRFPAASVQPDPIYLKDGAIYTSAGITAGIDLSLALVEEDLGHEAALNVARFLIMFLVRPGGQAQYSHMLSHQAVTFRPLRELQVWALENLREDLTVEKLADRIGMCPRQFTRVCLRETQMNPGQFVDRMRVEAAQQMIDSSSMGLKEIEIGRAHV
;
A
#
# COMPACT_ATOMS: atom_id res chain seq x y z
N MET A 1 33.62 -10.10 -2.27
CA MET A 1 32.19 -10.49 -2.29
C MET A 1 31.41 -9.50 -1.41
N ARG A 2 30.39 -8.83 -1.95
CA ARG A 2 29.50 -8.03 -1.09
C ARG A 2 28.78 -8.99 -0.13
N SER A 3 28.74 -8.69 1.15
CA SER A 3 28.00 -9.53 2.13
C SER A 3 26.52 -9.54 1.75
N MET A 4 25.88 -10.72 1.79
CA MET A 4 24.45 -10.88 1.57
C MET A 4 23.65 -10.08 2.61
N ARG A 5 22.67 -9.32 2.17
CA ARG A 5 21.73 -8.60 3.05
C ARG A 5 20.69 -9.57 3.57
N ARG A 6 20.63 -9.74 4.87
CA ARG A 6 19.65 -10.63 5.51
C ARG A 6 18.35 -9.87 5.76
N VAL A 7 17.28 -10.33 5.12
CA VAL A 7 15.91 -9.86 5.35
C VAL A 7 15.18 -10.86 6.22
N VAL A 8 14.64 -10.42 7.34
CA VAL A 8 13.83 -11.25 8.24
C VAL A 8 12.38 -10.76 8.14
N ILE A 9 11.47 -11.65 7.77
CA ILE A 9 10.03 -11.37 7.66
C ILE A 9 9.32 -12.15 8.76
N VAL A 10 8.59 -11.47 9.65
CA VAL A 10 7.90 -12.09 10.77
C VAL A 10 6.61 -11.35 11.09
N GLY A 11 5.61 -12.07 11.61
CA GLY A 11 4.34 -11.45 12.06
C GLY A 11 3.56 -12.38 12.98
N PRO A 12 2.60 -11.86 13.76
CA PRO A 12 1.78 -12.65 14.66
C PRO A 12 0.76 -13.48 13.88
N PRO A 13 0.77 -14.82 14.02
CA PRO A 13 -0.21 -15.65 13.34
C PRO A 13 -1.65 -15.38 13.84
N PRO A 14 -2.65 -15.49 12.96
CA PRO A 14 -2.56 -15.69 11.51
C PRO A 14 -2.17 -14.39 10.79
N VAL A 15 -1.13 -14.48 9.94
CA VAL A 15 -0.65 -13.33 9.15
C VAL A 15 -1.45 -13.15 7.86
N GLN A 16 -1.49 -11.95 7.33
CA GLN A 16 -1.97 -11.70 5.96
C GLN A 16 -0.95 -12.29 4.96
N VAL A 17 -1.38 -13.25 4.16
CA VAL A 17 -0.47 -14.04 3.29
C VAL A 17 0.36 -13.15 2.36
N LEU A 18 -0.25 -12.15 1.72
CA LEU A 18 0.44 -11.29 0.77
C LEU A 18 1.43 -10.31 1.44
N ASP A 19 1.19 -9.96 2.71
CA ASP A 19 2.12 -9.14 3.49
C ASP A 19 3.47 -9.88 3.73
N VAL A 20 3.45 -11.21 3.67
CA VAL A 20 4.65 -12.06 3.79
C VAL A 20 5.21 -12.39 2.40
N THR A 21 4.38 -12.93 1.52
CA THR A 21 4.82 -13.46 0.22
C THR A 21 5.19 -12.37 -0.78
N GLY A 22 4.57 -11.20 -0.72
CA GLY A 22 4.93 -10.06 -1.57
C GLY A 22 6.37 -9.61 -1.39
N PRO A 23 6.79 -9.22 -0.18
CA PRO A 23 8.20 -8.91 0.10
C PRO A 23 9.16 -10.09 -0.15
N LEU A 24 8.75 -11.31 0.20
CA LEU A 24 9.53 -12.50 -0.08
C LEU A 24 9.89 -12.60 -1.57
N GLU A 25 8.89 -12.44 -2.45
CA GLU A 25 9.11 -12.47 -3.89
C GLU A 25 10.05 -11.34 -4.37
N VAL A 26 9.85 -10.12 -3.91
CA VAL A 26 10.69 -8.98 -4.31
C VAL A 26 12.16 -9.25 -3.94
N PHE A 27 12.45 -9.58 -2.66
CA PHE A 27 13.82 -9.76 -2.21
C PHE A 27 14.46 -11.04 -2.73
N SER A 28 13.68 -12.10 -3.02
CA SER A 28 14.20 -13.34 -3.61
C SER A 28 14.59 -13.16 -5.09
N ASN A 29 14.00 -12.20 -5.79
CA ASN A 29 14.34 -11.87 -7.17
C ASN A 29 15.39 -10.75 -7.29
N ALA A 30 15.76 -10.10 -6.18
CA ALA A 30 16.81 -9.08 -6.15
C ALA A 30 18.16 -9.70 -5.77
N PRO A 31 19.27 -9.37 -6.47
CA PRO A 31 20.57 -9.93 -6.15
C PRO A 31 21.11 -9.43 -4.79
N GLY A 32 21.80 -10.29 -4.07
CA GLY A 32 22.50 -9.90 -2.83
C GLY A 32 21.63 -9.90 -1.58
N TYR A 33 20.44 -10.48 -1.63
CA TYR A 33 19.60 -10.71 -0.45
C TYR A 33 19.50 -12.20 -0.11
N VAL A 34 19.28 -12.47 1.18
CA VAL A 34 18.81 -13.74 1.70
C VAL A 34 17.62 -13.47 2.59
N VAL A 35 16.50 -14.14 2.31
CA VAL A 35 15.26 -13.96 3.05
C VAL A 35 15.07 -15.11 4.03
N GLN A 36 14.74 -14.76 5.27
CA GLN A 36 14.38 -15.69 6.31
C GLN A 36 12.98 -15.39 6.83
N LEU A 37 12.12 -16.39 6.82
CA LEU A 37 10.82 -16.32 7.44
C LEU A 37 10.93 -16.65 8.93
N GLY A 38 10.36 -15.79 9.80
CA GLY A 38 10.32 -16.00 11.24
C GLY A 38 8.92 -16.41 11.73
N ASN A 39 8.88 -17.21 12.79
CA ASN A 39 7.65 -17.50 13.54
C ASN A 39 7.81 -17.05 14.99
N PRO A 40 6.87 -16.26 15.55
CA PRO A 40 6.90 -15.88 16.98
C PRO A 40 6.85 -17.05 17.96
N GLY A 41 6.24 -18.17 17.56
CA GLY A 41 6.19 -19.44 18.31
C GLY A 41 7.35 -20.38 17.99
N SER A 42 7.20 -21.62 18.41
CA SER A 42 8.18 -22.71 18.18
C SER A 42 7.95 -23.49 16.87
N GLU A 43 6.88 -23.18 16.14
CA GLU A 43 6.53 -23.89 14.92
C GLU A 43 7.46 -23.51 13.76
N THR A 44 7.74 -24.47 12.89
CA THR A 44 8.51 -24.26 11.65
C THR A 44 7.63 -23.87 10.44
N SER A 45 6.39 -23.49 10.72
CA SER A 45 5.45 -22.96 9.73
C SER A 45 4.73 -21.74 10.28
N LEU A 46 4.40 -20.78 9.41
CA LEU A 46 3.68 -19.58 9.76
C LEU A 46 2.25 -19.67 9.22
N GLN A 47 1.27 -19.63 10.11
CA GLN A 47 -0.15 -19.69 9.74
C GLN A 47 -0.60 -18.37 9.11
N THR A 48 -1.41 -18.48 8.05
CA THR A 48 -1.98 -17.34 7.34
C THR A 48 -3.49 -17.24 7.54
N ASN A 49 -4.04 -16.08 7.19
CA ASN A 49 -5.48 -15.81 7.22
C ASN A 49 -6.31 -16.59 6.16
N ARG A 50 -5.65 -17.39 5.30
CA ARG A 50 -6.30 -18.14 4.18
C ARG A 50 -6.30 -19.65 4.38
N ARG A 51 -6.16 -20.13 5.62
CA ARG A 51 -6.11 -21.57 5.96
C ARG A 51 -4.98 -22.33 5.27
N ILE A 52 -3.93 -21.62 4.90
CA ILE A 52 -2.66 -22.19 4.43
C ILE A 52 -1.56 -21.82 5.41
N SER A 53 -0.53 -22.64 5.48
CA SER A 53 0.66 -22.37 6.28
C SER A 53 1.87 -22.24 5.38
N LEU A 54 2.73 -21.27 5.65
CA LEU A 54 4.01 -21.10 4.98
C LEU A 54 5.05 -21.90 5.73
N ALA A 55 5.54 -22.97 5.12
CA ALA A 55 6.57 -23.82 5.67
C ALA A 55 7.97 -23.15 5.63
N GLY A 56 8.91 -23.65 6.43
CA GLY A 56 10.28 -23.15 6.45
C GLY A 56 10.48 -21.90 7.33
N ALA A 57 9.52 -21.59 8.21
CA ALA A 57 9.69 -20.54 9.21
C ALA A 57 10.69 -21.01 10.30
N THR A 58 11.47 -20.07 10.79
CA THR A 58 12.41 -20.26 11.91
C THR A 58 11.80 -19.66 13.17
N PRO A 59 11.77 -20.38 14.30
CA PRO A 59 11.42 -19.80 15.59
C PRO A 59 12.24 -18.54 15.88
N ILE A 60 11.60 -17.47 16.38
CA ILE A 60 12.31 -16.19 16.60
C ILE A 60 13.51 -16.32 17.54
N ASP A 61 13.47 -17.24 18.49
CA ASP A 61 14.58 -17.49 19.42
C ASP A 61 15.84 -18.01 18.73
N GLU A 62 15.70 -18.62 17.54
CA GLU A 62 16.80 -19.12 16.73
C GLU A 62 17.34 -18.07 15.76
N ILE A 63 16.62 -16.95 15.57
CA ILE A 63 17.02 -15.85 14.70
C ILE A 63 18.03 -14.97 15.42
N LYS A 64 19.32 -15.28 15.29
CA LYS A 64 20.45 -14.58 15.94
C LYS A 64 21.27 -13.78 14.93
N GLY A 65 22.12 -12.88 15.45
CA GLY A 65 23.06 -12.07 14.66
C GLY A 65 22.41 -10.84 14.01
N PRO A 66 23.19 -10.11 13.20
CA PRO A 66 22.72 -8.85 12.58
C PRO A 66 21.66 -9.12 11.52
N ILE A 67 20.73 -8.16 11.40
CA ILE A 67 19.66 -8.13 10.41
C ILE A 67 19.87 -6.90 9.54
N ASP A 68 19.80 -7.04 8.23
CA ASP A 68 19.82 -5.88 7.36
C ASP A 68 18.45 -5.20 7.36
N THR A 69 17.40 -5.94 7.10
CA THR A 69 16.01 -5.44 7.05
C THR A 69 15.10 -6.36 7.87
N LEU A 70 14.51 -5.84 8.93
CA LEU A 70 13.47 -6.51 9.70
C LEU A 70 12.10 -6.06 9.19
N ILE A 71 11.25 -7.00 8.76
CA ILE A 71 9.89 -6.72 8.27
C ILE A 71 8.88 -7.35 9.23
N ILE A 72 8.03 -6.51 9.81
CA ILE A 72 6.93 -6.93 10.67
C ILE A 72 5.64 -6.88 9.85
N THR A 73 5.04 -8.05 9.61
CA THR A 73 3.83 -8.17 8.78
C THR A 73 2.56 -8.06 9.61
N GLY A 74 1.49 -7.66 8.94
CA GLY A 74 0.15 -7.57 9.52
C GLY A 74 -0.69 -8.81 9.30
N GLY A 75 -1.97 -8.66 9.60
CA GLY A 75 -2.99 -9.68 9.50
C GLY A 75 -3.86 -9.76 10.75
N PRO A 76 -4.82 -10.68 10.80
CA PRO A 76 -5.73 -10.81 11.94
C PRO A 76 -5.02 -10.96 13.29
N GLY A 77 -3.85 -11.61 13.32
CA GLY A 77 -3.04 -11.71 14.56
C GLY A 77 -2.55 -10.35 15.07
N ALA A 78 -2.30 -9.38 14.19
CA ALA A 78 -1.90 -8.02 14.54
C ALA A 78 -3.09 -7.10 14.88
N GLU A 79 -4.30 -7.41 14.41
CA GLU A 79 -5.50 -6.58 14.59
C GLU A 79 -6.07 -6.68 16.01
N THR A 80 -5.79 -7.76 16.74
CA THR A 80 -6.36 -8.04 18.07
C THR A 80 -6.04 -6.98 19.12
N GLY A 81 -4.91 -6.29 18.97
CA GLY A 81 -4.40 -5.35 19.96
C GLY A 81 -3.86 -6.00 21.23
N ILE A 82 -3.88 -7.31 21.32
CA ILE A 82 -3.28 -8.12 22.37
C ILE A 82 -2.09 -8.83 21.75
N TYR A 83 -0.91 -8.48 22.19
CA TYR A 83 0.32 -9.03 21.65
C TYR A 83 1.06 -9.84 22.72
N ASP A 84 1.67 -10.94 22.29
CA ASP A 84 2.59 -11.69 23.13
C ASP A 84 3.78 -10.79 23.53
N GLU A 85 3.94 -10.54 24.82
CA GLU A 85 4.99 -9.70 25.38
C GLU A 85 6.40 -10.18 24.95
N ARG A 86 6.60 -11.48 24.86
CA ARG A 86 7.86 -12.07 24.38
C ARG A 86 8.14 -11.70 22.93
N PHE A 87 7.11 -11.69 22.08
CA PHE A 87 7.25 -11.28 20.69
C PHE A 87 7.55 -9.79 20.55
N VAL A 88 6.86 -8.94 21.32
CA VAL A 88 7.13 -7.49 21.36
C VAL A 88 8.55 -7.21 21.85
N ALA A 89 8.99 -7.86 22.91
CA ALA A 89 10.37 -7.74 23.43
C ALA A 89 11.39 -8.18 22.37
N TRP A 90 11.13 -9.27 21.66
CA TRP A 90 11.99 -9.73 20.58
C TRP A 90 12.05 -8.70 19.43
N ILE A 91 10.95 -8.06 19.06
CA ILE A 91 10.93 -6.99 18.04
C ILE A 91 11.85 -5.85 18.47
N THR A 92 11.75 -5.42 19.73
CA THR A 92 12.60 -4.35 20.29
C THR A 92 14.08 -4.73 20.21
N GLU A 93 14.44 -5.95 20.63
CA GLU A 93 15.84 -6.46 20.57
C GLU A 93 16.31 -6.59 19.11
N ALA A 94 15.49 -7.17 18.24
CA ALA A 94 15.82 -7.37 16.84
C ALA A 94 15.97 -6.04 16.09
N SER A 95 15.17 -5.03 16.43
CA SER A 95 15.26 -3.69 15.85
C SER A 95 16.63 -3.04 16.14
N ALA A 96 17.14 -3.18 17.37
CA ALA A 96 18.42 -2.60 17.78
C ALA A 96 19.64 -3.19 17.01
N ARG A 97 19.50 -4.39 16.44
CA ARG A 97 20.52 -5.06 15.61
C ARG A 97 20.19 -5.08 14.12
N SER A 98 19.18 -4.28 13.71
CA SER A 98 18.75 -4.13 12.33
C SER A 98 19.19 -2.79 11.75
N ARG A 99 19.64 -2.77 10.50
CA ARG A 99 19.95 -1.51 9.80
C ARG A 99 18.70 -0.69 9.59
N ARG A 100 17.56 -1.35 9.29
CA ARG A 100 16.24 -0.73 9.15
C ARG A 100 15.13 -1.68 9.58
N VAL A 101 14.02 -1.11 10.01
CA VAL A 101 12.83 -1.84 10.40
C VAL A 101 11.66 -1.39 9.51
N ALA A 102 10.94 -2.34 8.96
CA ALA A 102 9.77 -2.09 8.14
C ALA A 102 8.53 -2.73 8.75
N SER A 103 7.38 -2.10 8.57
CA SER A 103 6.09 -2.73 8.84
C SER A 103 5.21 -2.74 7.61
N ILE A 104 4.39 -3.77 7.51
CA ILE A 104 3.42 -3.94 6.44
C ILE A 104 2.04 -4.07 7.06
N CYS A 105 1.06 -3.28 6.56
CA CYS A 105 -0.32 -3.32 7.02
C CYS A 105 -0.44 -3.04 8.54
N THR A 106 -1.18 -3.88 9.25
CA THR A 106 -1.34 -3.81 10.71
C THR A 106 -0.09 -4.21 11.51
N GLY A 107 1.01 -4.60 10.85
CA GLY A 107 2.31 -4.76 11.49
C GLY A 107 2.83 -3.49 12.18
N THR A 108 2.36 -2.31 11.76
CA THR A 108 2.68 -1.02 12.39
C THR A 108 2.22 -0.96 13.86
N PHE A 109 1.17 -1.68 14.23
CA PHE A 109 0.72 -1.75 15.63
C PHE A 109 1.74 -2.44 16.53
N LEU A 110 2.45 -3.46 16.02
CA LEU A 110 3.51 -4.12 16.77
C LEU A 110 4.74 -3.21 16.91
N LEU A 111 5.05 -2.41 15.88
CA LEU A 111 6.09 -1.38 16.04
C LEU A 111 5.69 -0.35 17.10
N GLY A 112 4.39 0.01 17.19
CA GLY A 112 3.86 0.86 18.25
C GLY A 112 4.00 0.23 19.63
N ALA A 113 3.62 -1.04 19.78
CA ALA A 113 3.77 -1.78 21.03
C ALA A 113 5.24 -1.92 21.46
N ALA A 114 6.17 -1.97 20.51
CA ALA A 114 7.61 -1.98 20.74
C ALA A 114 8.24 -0.59 20.96
N GLY A 115 7.44 0.50 20.97
CA GLY A 115 7.91 1.87 21.18
C GLY A 115 8.73 2.45 20.02
N LEU A 116 8.64 1.88 18.82
CA LEU A 116 9.49 2.23 17.68
C LEU A 116 8.92 3.35 16.80
N ILE A 117 7.65 3.74 17.01
CA ILE A 117 6.97 4.75 16.18
C ILE A 117 6.70 6.07 16.89
N ASP A 118 7.09 6.23 18.14
CA ASP A 118 6.89 7.48 18.88
C ASP A 118 7.63 8.64 18.22
N GLY A 119 6.92 9.73 17.95
CA GLY A 119 7.41 10.90 17.24
C GLY A 119 7.66 10.67 15.74
N LYS A 120 7.26 9.53 15.17
CA LYS A 120 7.47 9.17 13.78
C LYS A 120 6.23 9.42 12.93
N LYS A 121 6.46 9.77 11.65
CA LYS A 121 5.43 9.69 10.61
C LYS A 121 5.29 8.25 10.16
N VAL A 122 4.09 7.71 10.24
CA VAL A 122 3.82 6.31 9.91
C VAL A 122 2.54 6.16 9.09
N VAL A 123 2.44 5.05 8.37
CA VAL A 123 1.23 4.63 7.67
C VAL A 123 0.90 3.20 8.06
N THR A 124 -0.37 2.86 7.99
CA THR A 124 -0.90 1.51 8.08
C THR A 124 -1.99 1.33 7.03
N HIS A 125 -2.65 0.19 7.00
CA HIS A 125 -3.80 0.00 6.13
C HIS A 125 -4.90 1.03 6.44
N TRP A 126 -5.47 1.65 5.41
CA TRP A 126 -6.43 2.76 5.52
C TRP A 126 -7.55 2.52 6.54
N LYS A 127 -8.04 1.29 6.60
CA LYS A 127 -9.11 0.88 7.53
C LYS A 127 -8.72 1.02 9.01
N PHE A 128 -7.44 1.03 9.32
CA PHE A 128 -6.92 0.98 10.68
C PHE A 128 -6.16 2.25 11.11
N CYS A 129 -6.15 3.29 10.27
CA CYS A 129 -5.43 4.54 10.57
C CYS A 129 -5.94 5.22 11.85
N ASP A 130 -7.26 5.34 12.01
CA ASP A 130 -7.86 5.96 13.19
C ASP A 130 -7.61 5.15 14.47
N ASP A 131 -7.61 3.80 14.35
CA ASP A 131 -7.32 2.92 15.47
C ASP A 131 -5.85 3.03 15.89
N LEU A 132 -4.94 3.06 14.92
CA LEU A 132 -3.50 3.26 15.18
C LEU A 132 -3.24 4.61 15.88
N ALA A 133 -3.82 5.70 15.37
CA ALA A 133 -3.67 7.03 15.95
C ALA A 133 -4.21 7.11 17.38
N ARG A 134 -5.33 6.44 17.66
CA ARG A 134 -5.92 6.39 18.99
C ARG A 134 -5.06 5.59 19.99
N ARG A 135 -4.48 4.46 19.57
CA ARG A 135 -3.66 3.60 20.42
C ARG A 135 -2.25 4.15 20.66
N PHE A 136 -1.69 4.83 19.67
CA PHE A 136 -0.33 5.37 19.71
C PHE A 136 -0.34 6.87 19.39
N PRO A 137 -0.83 7.72 20.30
CA PRO A 137 -1.02 9.15 20.04
C PRO A 137 0.28 9.93 19.89
N ALA A 138 1.42 9.34 20.27
CA ALA A 138 2.74 9.92 20.00
C ALA A 138 3.21 9.75 18.54
N ALA A 139 2.59 8.88 17.77
CA ALA A 139 2.88 8.70 16.36
C ALA A 139 2.05 9.65 15.47
N SER A 140 2.65 10.13 14.37
CA SER A 140 1.96 10.96 13.36
C SER A 140 1.45 10.06 12.23
N VAL A 141 0.23 9.54 12.37
CA VAL A 141 -0.36 8.63 11.38
C VAL A 141 -0.79 9.40 10.14
N GLN A 142 -0.29 8.99 8.98
CA GLN A 142 -0.61 9.55 7.67
C GLN A 142 -1.55 8.56 6.94
N PRO A 143 -2.80 8.93 6.61
CA PRO A 143 -3.77 7.95 6.10
C PRO A 143 -3.61 7.64 4.61
N ASP A 144 -2.95 8.51 3.84
CA ASP A 144 -2.97 8.42 2.38
C ASP A 144 -1.75 7.73 1.75
N PRO A 145 -0.48 7.94 2.19
CA PRO A 145 0.66 7.34 1.53
C PRO A 145 0.58 5.82 1.42
N ILE A 146 1.08 5.24 0.32
CA ILE A 146 1.22 3.79 0.13
C ILE A 146 2.28 3.23 1.07
N TYR A 147 3.39 3.97 1.21
CA TYR A 147 4.42 3.71 2.20
C TYR A 147 5.09 5.01 2.64
N LEU A 148 5.76 4.98 3.79
CA LEU A 148 6.53 6.08 4.34
C LEU A 148 7.87 5.61 4.88
N LYS A 149 8.85 6.52 4.84
CA LYS A 149 10.15 6.41 5.50
C LYS A 149 10.30 7.53 6.52
N ASP A 150 10.65 7.19 7.75
CA ASP A 150 11.05 8.16 8.79
C ASP A 150 12.28 7.63 9.54
N GLY A 151 13.45 8.10 9.13
CA GLY A 151 14.72 7.57 9.60
C GLY A 151 14.95 6.13 9.17
N ALA A 152 15.18 5.25 10.14
CA ALA A 152 15.35 3.81 9.91
C ALA A 152 14.02 3.03 9.96
N ILE A 153 12.89 3.71 10.19
CA ILE A 153 11.56 3.11 10.25
C ILE A 153 10.85 3.32 8.91
N TYR A 154 10.33 2.23 8.35
CA TYR A 154 9.56 2.20 7.11
C TYR A 154 8.21 1.58 7.40
N THR A 155 7.15 2.16 6.88
CA THR A 155 5.80 1.63 7.10
C THR A 155 5.03 1.62 5.79
N SER A 156 4.17 0.63 5.57
CA SER A 156 3.34 0.56 4.35
C SER A 156 1.89 0.20 4.66
N ALA A 157 1.03 0.58 3.73
CA ALA A 157 -0.41 0.31 3.76
C ALA A 157 -0.77 -1.19 3.77
N GLY A 158 0.17 -2.04 3.39
CA GLY A 158 -0.04 -3.48 3.38
C GLY A 158 -0.62 -4.03 2.09
N ILE A 159 -0.83 -5.34 2.08
CA ILE A 159 -1.24 -6.11 0.92
C ILE A 159 -0.23 -5.87 -0.23
N THR A 160 -0.70 -5.34 -1.36
CA THR A 160 0.18 -5.02 -2.48
C THR A 160 1.17 -3.89 -2.20
N ALA A 161 0.85 -2.97 -1.26
CA ALA A 161 1.76 -1.90 -0.86
C ALA A 161 3.05 -2.40 -0.15
N GLY A 162 3.02 -3.64 0.37
CA GLY A 162 4.22 -4.32 0.84
C GLY A 162 5.22 -4.61 -0.28
N ILE A 163 4.73 -4.87 -1.50
CA ILE A 163 5.56 -5.04 -2.70
C ILE A 163 6.19 -3.69 -3.07
N ASP A 164 5.41 -2.60 -3.09
CA ASP A 164 5.91 -1.27 -3.42
C ASP A 164 7.01 -0.82 -2.46
N LEU A 165 6.79 -0.99 -1.16
CA LEU A 165 7.81 -0.72 -0.15
C LEU A 165 9.07 -1.56 -0.40
N SER A 166 8.92 -2.85 -0.68
CA SER A 166 10.07 -3.74 -0.91
C SER A 166 10.85 -3.35 -2.15
N LEU A 167 10.19 -2.95 -3.25
CA LEU A 167 10.82 -2.42 -4.46
C LEU A 167 11.59 -1.12 -4.14
N ALA A 168 11.02 -0.21 -3.36
CA ALA A 168 11.68 1.01 -2.92
C ALA A 168 12.94 0.71 -2.07
N LEU A 169 12.88 -0.32 -1.22
CA LEU A 169 14.04 -0.77 -0.44
C LEU A 169 15.13 -1.39 -1.31
N VAL A 170 14.76 -2.11 -2.37
CA VAL A 170 15.72 -2.64 -3.36
C VAL A 170 16.33 -1.49 -4.16
N GLU A 171 15.55 -0.48 -4.55
CA GLU A 171 16.05 0.70 -5.26
C GLU A 171 17.05 1.49 -4.40
N GLU A 172 16.77 1.67 -3.11
CA GLU A 172 17.68 2.33 -2.16
C GLU A 172 19.03 1.57 -2.03
N ASP A 173 18.99 0.25 -2.04
CA ASP A 173 20.17 -0.58 -1.80
C ASP A 173 20.99 -0.89 -3.05
N LEU A 174 20.34 -1.05 -4.19
CA LEU A 174 20.95 -1.58 -5.42
C LEU A 174 20.82 -0.62 -6.62
N GLY A 175 20.05 0.46 -6.44
CA GLY A 175 19.78 1.44 -7.49
C GLY A 175 18.60 1.10 -8.39
N HIS A 176 18.19 2.08 -9.17
CA HIS A 176 16.98 2.09 -9.99
C HIS A 176 16.89 0.90 -10.97
N GLU A 177 17.99 0.58 -11.66
CA GLU A 177 18.01 -0.50 -12.65
C GLU A 177 17.70 -1.88 -12.03
N ALA A 178 18.25 -2.16 -10.86
CA ALA A 178 18.01 -3.43 -10.17
C ALA A 178 16.53 -3.54 -9.74
N ALA A 179 15.97 -2.47 -9.15
CA ALA A 179 14.57 -2.42 -8.74
C ALA A 179 13.62 -2.54 -9.96
N LEU A 180 13.93 -1.85 -11.05
CA LEU A 180 13.17 -1.92 -12.31
C LEU A 180 13.14 -3.34 -12.89
N ASN A 181 14.26 -4.06 -12.83
CA ASN A 181 14.33 -5.44 -13.30
C ASN A 181 13.44 -6.37 -12.47
N VAL A 182 13.43 -6.20 -11.14
CA VAL A 182 12.52 -6.94 -10.25
C VAL A 182 11.06 -6.59 -10.53
N ALA A 183 10.74 -5.30 -10.68
CA ALA A 183 9.39 -4.84 -10.99
C ALA A 183 8.88 -5.41 -12.34
N ARG A 184 9.72 -5.45 -13.36
CA ARG A 184 9.41 -6.06 -14.66
C ARG A 184 9.16 -7.57 -14.54
N PHE A 185 9.98 -8.28 -13.79
CA PHE A 185 9.78 -9.71 -13.54
C PHE A 185 8.44 -9.99 -12.87
N LEU A 186 8.04 -9.15 -11.90
CA LEU A 186 6.77 -9.25 -11.18
C LEU A 186 5.57 -8.66 -11.95
N ILE A 187 5.79 -8.07 -13.14
CA ILE A 187 4.78 -7.35 -13.94
C ILE A 187 4.10 -6.25 -13.08
N MET A 188 4.90 -5.52 -12.33
CA MET A 188 4.47 -4.44 -11.44
C MET A 188 5.02 -3.09 -11.89
N PHE A 189 4.33 -2.01 -11.53
CA PHE A 189 4.93 -0.68 -11.59
C PHE A 189 6.05 -0.58 -10.55
N LEU A 190 7.17 0.05 -10.89
CA LEU A 190 8.21 0.35 -9.91
C LEU A 190 7.73 1.37 -8.89
N VAL A 191 7.03 2.40 -9.37
CA VAL A 191 6.36 3.40 -8.54
C VAL A 191 4.91 3.47 -8.97
N ARG A 192 3.99 3.19 -8.05
CA ARG A 192 2.57 3.38 -8.30
C ARG A 192 2.20 4.83 -8.03
N PRO A 193 1.50 5.51 -8.97
CA PRO A 193 0.99 6.84 -8.71
C PRO A 193 -0.11 6.83 -7.65
N GLY A 194 -0.17 7.89 -6.84
CA GLY A 194 -1.24 8.13 -5.88
C GLY A 194 -1.12 7.42 -4.53
N GLY A 195 -2.06 7.72 -3.65
CA GLY A 195 -2.15 7.21 -2.29
C GLY A 195 -3.27 6.18 -2.10
N GLN A 196 -3.44 5.69 -0.86
CA GLN A 196 -4.50 4.74 -0.48
C GLN A 196 -5.91 5.26 -0.79
N ALA A 197 -6.16 6.55 -0.56
CA ALA A 197 -7.45 7.18 -0.84
C ALA A 197 -7.81 7.08 -2.33
N GLN A 198 -6.84 7.27 -3.22
CA GLN A 198 -7.06 7.17 -4.66
C GLN A 198 -7.49 5.75 -5.06
N TYR A 199 -6.84 4.71 -4.52
CA TYR A 199 -7.26 3.32 -4.79
C TYR A 199 -8.64 3.02 -4.20
N SER A 200 -8.95 3.51 -2.99
CA SER A 200 -10.28 3.39 -2.40
C SER A 200 -11.34 4.08 -3.27
N HIS A 201 -11.03 5.25 -3.82
CA HIS A 201 -11.94 5.99 -4.68
C HIS A 201 -12.06 5.38 -6.09
N MET A 202 -10.95 4.97 -6.71
CA MET A 202 -11.01 4.25 -8.00
C MET A 202 -11.83 2.95 -7.89
N LEU A 203 -11.72 2.23 -6.78
CA LEU A 203 -12.55 1.05 -6.53
C LEU A 203 -14.01 1.41 -6.24
N SER A 204 -14.31 2.56 -5.62
CA SER A 204 -15.68 3.05 -5.47
C SER A 204 -16.30 3.42 -6.81
N HIS A 205 -15.49 3.89 -7.77
CA HIS A 205 -15.94 4.12 -9.15
C HIS A 205 -16.18 2.79 -9.92
N GLN A 206 -15.38 1.76 -9.64
CA GLN A 206 -15.65 0.40 -10.15
C GLN A 206 -16.86 -0.26 -9.47
N ALA A 207 -17.32 0.26 -8.34
CA ALA A 207 -18.55 -0.15 -7.67
C ALA A 207 -19.83 0.34 -8.39
N VAL A 208 -19.71 1.16 -9.46
CA VAL A 208 -20.81 1.49 -10.36
C VAL A 208 -21.35 0.20 -10.96
N THR A 209 -22.50 -0.23 -10.47
CA THR A 209 -23.14 -1.47 -10.91
C THR A 209 -23.84 -1.31 -12.25
N PHE A 210 -24.25 -0.07 -12.57
CA PHE A 210 -24.92 0.25 -13.81
C PHE A 210 -23.92 0.30 -14.97
N ARG A 211 -23.90 -0.76 -15.76
CA ARG A 211 -22.94 -0.99 -16.85
C ARG A 211 -22.76 0.20 -17.81
N PRO A 212 -23.83 0.87 -18.30
CA PRO A 212 -23.67 2.02 -19.21
C PRO A 212 -22.91 3.18 -18.58
N LEU A 213 -23.10 3.47 -17.28
CA LEU A 213 -22.35 4.53 -16.57
C LEU A 213 -20.88 4.15 -16.39
N ARG A 214 -20.58 2.88 -16.17
CA ARG A 214 -19.19 2.40 -16.09
C ARG A 214 -18.46 2.50 -17.43
N GLU A 215 -19.12 2.12 -18.53
CA GLU A 215 -18.57 2.27 -19.89
C GLU A 215 -18.36 3.74 -20.25
N LEU A 216 -19.31 4.61 -19.87
CA LEU A 216 -19.19 6.06 -20.00
C LEU A 216 -17.99 6.61 -19.23
N GLN A 217 -17.78 6.15 -18.01
CA GLN A 217 -16.64 6.58 -17.17
C GLN A 217 -15.29 6.23 -17.81
N VAL A 218 -15.12 5.01 -18.33
CA VAL A 218 -13.91 4.60 -19.04
C VAL A 218 -13.67 5.51 -20.25
N TRP A 219 -14.71 5.73 -21.05
CA TRP A 219 -14.61 6.62 -22.20
C TRP A 219 -14.28 8.07 -21.79
N ALA A 220 -14.91 8.58 -20.73
CA ALA A 220 -14.68 9.96 -20.26
C ALA A 220 -13.23 10.17 -19.80
N LEU A 221 -12.61 9.16 -19.14
CA LEU A 221 -11.21 9.21 -18.76
C LEU A 221 -10.25 9.30 -19.94
N GLU A 222 -10.59 8.70 -21.08
CA GLU A 222 -9.82 8.80 -22.32
C GLU A 222 -10.07 10.13 -23.07
N ASN A 223 -11.14 10.86 -22.71
CA ASN A 223 -11.60 12.05 -23.42
C ASN A 223 -11.79 13.28 -22.51
N LEU A 224 -10.99 13.43 -21.45
CA LEU A 224 -11.13 14.50 -20.44
C LEU A 224 -10.98 15.93 -20.98
N ARG A 225 -10.34 16.08 -22.14
CA ARG A 225 -10.18 17.36 -22.83
C ARG A 225 -11.43 17.79 -23.60
N GLU A 226 -12.34 16.87 -23.87
CA GLU A 226 -13.56 17.15 -24.58
C GLU A 226 -14.60 17.84 -23.69
N ASP A 227 -15.65 18.33 -24.34
CA ASP A 227 -16.80 18.90 -23.66
C ASP A 227 -17.66 17.78 -23.04
N LEU A 228 -17.52 17.58 -21.76
CA LEU A 228 -18.21 16.54 -20.97
C LEU A 228 -19.45 17.13 -20.26
N THR A 229 -20.30 17.84 -21.01
CA THR A 229 -21.57 18.36 -20.49
C THR A 229 -22.56 17.24 -20.15
N VAL A 230 -23.50 17.54 -19.26
CA VAL A 230 -24.54 16.60 -18.82
C VAL A 230 -25.32 16.06 -20.01
N GLU A 231 -25.63 16.92 -20.98
CA GLU A 231 -26.35 16.60 -22.20
C GLU A 231 -25.59 15.56 -23.04
N LYS A 232 -24.30 15.80 -23.29
CA LYS A 232 -23.46 14.89 -24.09
C LYS A 232 -23.23 13.55 -23.41
N LEU A 233 -22.98 13.57 -22.09
CA LEU A 233 -22.81 12.36 -21.32
C LEU A 233 -24.09 11.51 -21.26
N ALA A 234 -25.23 12.16 -21.09
CA ALA A 234 -26.55 11.53 -21.10
C ALA A 234 -26.87 10.91 -22.47
N ASP A 235 -26.69 11.67 -23.55
CA ASP A 235 -26.94 11.23 -24.92
C ASP A 235 -26.11 9.99 -25.27
N ARG A 236 -24.84 9.99 -24.88
CA ARG A 236 -23.91 8.87 -25.13
C ARG A 236 -24.37 7.54 -24.57
N ILE A 237 -25.11 7.54 -23.46
CA ILE A 237 -25.65 6.31 -22.84
C ILE A 237 -27.16 6.16 -23.07
N GLY A 238 -27.73 6.93 -24.00
CA GLY A 238 -29.14 6.83 -24.40
C GLY A 238 -30.13 7.28 -23.32
N MET A 239 -29.78 8.31 -22.53
CA MET A 239 -30.61 8.83 -21.44
C MET A 239 -30.93 10.30 -21.65
N CYS A 240 -32.06 10.76 -21.12
CA CYS A 240 -32.26 12.19 -20.97
C CYS A 240 -31.42 12.74 -19.77
N PRO A 241 -31.04 14.03 -19.77
CA PRO A 241 -30.20 14.65 -18.73
C PRO A 241 -30.70 14.41 -17.29
N ARG A 242 -32.00 14.44 -17.10
CA ARG A 242 -32.65 14.23 -15.80
C ARG A 242 -32.48 12.78 -15.29
N GLN A 243 -32.60 11.80 -16.18
CA GLN A 243 -32.37 10.40 -15.86
C GLN A 243 -30.89 10.14 -15.54
N PHE A 244 -29.98 10.68 -16.36
CA PHE A 244 -28.55 10.59 -16.16
C PHE A 244 -28.13 11.17 -14.81
N THR A 245 -28.57 12.37 -14.45
CA THR A 245 -28.30 13.01 -13.15
C THR A 245 -28.73 12.10 -11.98
N ARG A 246 -29.94 11.52 -12.06
CA ARG A 246 -30.44 10.63 -11.03
C ARG A 246 -29.64 9.34 -10.92
N VAL A 247 -29.24 8.74 -12.04
CA VAL A 247 -28.41 7.53 -12.07
C VAL A 247 -27.01 7.84 -11.53
N CYS A 248 -26.39 8.92 -11.99
CA CYS A 248 -25.09 9.36 -11.54
C CYS A 248 -25.06 9.57 -10.01
N LEU A 249 -26.04 10.31 -9.47
CA LEU A 249 -26.14 10.54 -8.03
C LEU A 249 -26.35 9.23 -7.24
N ARG A 250 -27.18 8.33 -7.73
CA ARG A 250 -27.45 7.04 -7.08
C ARG A 250 -26.22 6.14 -7.07
N GLU A 251 -25.51 6.04 -8.19
CA GLU A 251 -24.38 5.10 -8.36
C GLU A 251 -23.08 5.65 -7.79
N THR A 252 -22.85 6.97 -7.84
CA THR A 252 -21.57 7.61 -7.47
C THR A 252 -21.66 8.53 -6.25
N GLN A 253 -22.85 8.83 -5.76
CA GLN A 253 -23.13 9.84 -4.71
C GLN A 253 -22.72 11.28 -5.12
N MET A 254 -22.49 11.51 -6.41
CA MET A 254 -22.10 12.81 -6.99
C MET A 254 -23.03 13.23 -8.09
N ASN A 255 -23.22 14.54 -8.26
CA ASN A 255 -23.87 15.04 -9.47
C ASN A 255 -22.91 14.92 -10.68
N PRO A 256 -23.42 15.00 -11.94
CA PRO A 256 -22.59 14.82 -13.13
C PRO A 256 -21.41 15.79 -13.24
N GLY A 257 -21.57 17.05 -12.81
CA GLY A 257 -20.47 18.02 -12.79
C GLY A 257 -19.35 17.60 -11.84
N GLN A 258 -19.72 17.30 -10.59
CA GLN A 258 -18.75 16.78 -9.59
C GLN A 258 -18.09 15.48 -10.06
N PHE A 259 -18.82 14.62 -10.76
CA PHE A 259 -18.29 13.38 -11.30
C PHE A 259 -17.19 13.65 -12.35
N VAL A 260 -17.41 14.60 -13.28
CA VAL A 260 -16.43 15.00 -14.29
C VAL A 260 -15.24 15.72 -13.67
N ASP A 261 -15.48 16.68 -12.77
CA ASP A 261 -14.43 17.45 -12.11
C ASP A 261 -13.49 16.53 -11.33
N ARG A 262 -14.05 15.55 -10.67
CA ARG A 262 -13.27 14.56 -9.93
C ARG A 262 -12.38 13.72 -10.84
N MET A 263 -12.91 13.20 -11.96
CA MET A 263 -12.10 12.47 -12.96
C MET A 263 -10.95 13.33 -13.50
N ARG A 264 -11.19 14.65 -13.73
CA ARG A 264 -10.15 15.58 -14.17
C ARG A 264 -9.08 15.80 -13.11
N VAL A 265 -9.46 16.00 -11.85
CA VAL A 265 -8.51 16.17 -10.73
C VAL A 265 -7.64 14.92 -10.55
N GLU A 266 -8.25 13.74 -10.59
CA GLU A 266 -7.51 12.47 -10.46
C GLU A 266 -6.52 12.26 -11.61
N ALA A 267 -6.92 12.55 -12.84
CA ALA A 267 -6.03 12.50 -14.00
C ALA A 267 -4.89 13.53 -13.91
N ALA A 268 -5.17 14.76 -13.40
CA ALA A 268 -4.17 15.77 -13.16
C ALA A 268 -3.13 15.31 -12.14
N GLN A 269 -3.57 14.76 -11.01
CA GLN A 269 -2.68 14.21 -9.98
C GLN A 269 -1.80 13.09 -10.55
N GLN A 270 -2.38 12.18 -11.32
CA GLN A 270 -1.65 11.10 -11.95
C GLN A 270 -0.57 11.61 -12.93
N MET A 271 -0.85 12.68 -13.68
CA MET A 271 0.15 13.32 -14.54
C MET A 271 1.27 13.99 -13.77
N ILE A 272 0.95 14.64 -12.64
CA ILE A 272 1.96 15.25 -11.74
C ILE A 272 2.88 14.17 -11.16
N ASP A 273 2.29 13.09 -10.66
CA ASP A 273 3.03 12.02 -9.97
C ASP A 273 3.87 11.16 -10.94
N SER A 274 3.43 11.03 -12.20
CA SER A 274 4.07 10.17 -13.20
C SER A 274 5.04 10.88 -14.14
N SER A 275 5.11 12.20 -14.12
CA SER A 275 5.96 13.00 -15.01
C SER A 275 6.65 14.16 -14.29
N SER A 276 7.70 14.70 -14.90
CA SER A 276 8.35 15.94 -14.46
C SER A 276 7.62 17.21 -14.94
N MET A 277 6.38 17.11 -15.40
CA MET A 277 5.58 18.23 -15.91
C MET A 277 5.17 19.17 -14.78
N GLY A 278 5.37 20.46 -14.99
CA GLY A 278 4.90 21.48 -14.06
C GLY A 278 3.37 21.69 -14.15
N LEU A 279 2.76 22.17 -13.06
CA LEU A 279 1.31 22.43 -12.99
C LEU A 279 0.75 23.25 -14.18
N LYS A 280 1.57 24.12 -14.79
CA LYS A 280 1.20 24.95 -15.94
C LYS A 280 1.15 24.18 -17.27
N GLU A 281 1.73 23.01 -17.33
CA GLU A 281 1.81 22.17 -18.53
C GLU A 281 0.70 21.11 -18.55
N ILE A 282 -0.04 20.97 -17.43
CA ILE A 282 -1.12 19.99 -17.29
C ILE A 282 -2.44 20.65 -17.70
N GLU A 283 -2.86 20.41 -18.94
CA GLU A 283 -4.11 20.91 -19.48
C GLU A 283 -5.11 19.74 -19.68
N ILE A 284 -6.05 19.57 -18.73
CA ILE A 284 -6.98 18.42 -18.68
C ILE A 284 -8.42 18.85 -19.05
N GLY A 285 -8.58 19.99 -19.63
CA GLY A 285 -9.87 20.58 -20.01
C GLY A 285 -10.29 21.72 -19.09
N ARG A 286 -11.11 22.64 -19.62
CA ARG A 286 -11.61 23.79 -18.87
C ARG A 286 -12.73 23.38 -17.94
N ALA A 287 -12.60 23.71 -16.65
CA ALA A 287 -13.75 23.82 -15.79
C ALA A 287 -14.63 24.96 -16.33
N HIS A 288 -15.85 24.67 -16.75
CA HIS A 288 -16.82 25.72 -16.99
C HIS A 288 -17.25 26.23 -15.60
N VAL A 289 -16.83 27.45 -15.28
CA VAL A 289 -17.39 28.26 -14.21
C VAL A 289 -18.79 28.70 -14.62
#